data_4b35a689c88dd38c49a41c0a0f92c5d7
#
_entry.id   4b35a689c88dd38c49a41c0a0f92c5d7
#
_cell.length_a   1.000
_cell.length_b   1.000
_cell.length_c   1.000
_cell.angle_alpha   90.00
_cell.angle_beta   90.00
_cell.angle_gamma   90.00
#
_symmetry.space_group_name_H-M   'P 1'
#
loop_
_entity.id
_entity.type
_entity.pdbx_description
1 polymer ?
#
loop_
_entity_poly.entity_id
_entity_poly.type
_entity_poly.pdbx_seq_one_letter_code
_entity_poly.pdbx_strand_id
1 'polypeptide(L)'
;MSTTESDVLLVVANIESAYGPIKAIRGVSLKVRQGEIATVLGSNGAGKSTILKTISGVLDPTRGSISFKGADITGHDPAAIVRSGLAHVPEGREVFPLLSVKDNLLMGAYTRNDKDGVARDIEQVYAYFPILQERQAQDAGLLSGGQQQMLSISRALMARPDLILLDEPSLGLSPKLTKEIFEIVVRINRERGTTILLVEQNANMALNAADYGYVLENGRIVMEDRCEVLREKDDIREFYLGMKDAGVRGERRWKKKKTWR
;
A
#
# COMPACT_ATOMS: atom_id res chain seq x y z
N MET A 1 -12.42 -11.38 -21.18
CA MET A 1 -11.72 -12.57 -20.67
C MET A 1 -12.37 -12.91 -19.34
N SER A 2 -12.88 -14.13 -19.18
CA SER A 2 -13.52 -14.60 -17.94
C SER A 2 -12.46 -14.68 -16.84
N THR A 3 -12.54 -13.81 -15.85
CA THR A 3 -11.65 -13.82 -14.68
C THR A 3 -12.07 -14.96 -13.77
N THR A 4 -11.27 -16.01 -13.75
CA THR A 4 -11.46 -17.15 -12.86
C THR A 4 -11.17 -16.74 -11.42
N GLU A 5 -11.90 -17.29 -10.43
CA GLU A 5 -11.66 -17.10 -8.98
C GLU A 5 -10.25 -17.54 -8.55
N SER A 6 -9.53 -18.27 -9.40
CA SER A 6 -8.17 -18.77 -9.17
C SER A 6 -7.09 -17.69 -9.09
N ASP A 7 -7.36 -16.46 -9.54
CA ASP A 7 -6.35 -15.41 -9.64
C ASP A 7 -6.33 -14.45 -8.43
N VAL A 8 -7.17 -14.70 -7.41
CA VAL A 8 -7.24 -13.84 -6.21
C VAL A 8 -6.17 -14.26 -5.21
N LEU A 9 -5.23 -13.35 -4.91
CA LEU A 9 -4.13 -13.58 -3.98
C LEU A 9 -4.51 -13.27 -2.54
N LEU A 10 -5.25 -12.15 -2.31
CA LEU A 10 -5.72 -11.72 -1.00
C LEU A 10 -7.24 -11.54 -1.02
N VAL A 11 -7.91 -12.10 -0.03
CA VAL A 11 -9.34 -11.86 0.24
C VAL A 11 -9.49 -11.34 1.67
N VAL A 12 -10.09 -10.19 1.81
CA VAL A 12 -10.52 -9.62 3.09
C VAL A 12 -12.04 -9.65 3.09
N ALA A 13 -12.64 -10.32 4.08
CA ALA A 13 -14.09 -10.55 4.13
C ALA A 13 -14.67 -9.98 5.42
N ASN A 14 -15.42 -8.89 5.31
CA ASN A 14 -16.22 -8.28 6.37
C ASN A 14 -15.43 -8.03 7.67
N ILE A 15 -14.15 -7.57 7.58
CA ILE A 15 -13.33 -7.31 8.76
C ILE A 15 -13.83 -6.08 9.52
N GLU A 16 -13.85 -6.22 10.84
CA GLU A 16 -14.01 -5.12 11.79
C GLU A 16 -12.77 -5.08 12.69
N SER A 17 -12.21 -3.89 12.93
CA SER A 17 -11.09 -3.73 13.87
C SER A 17 -11.26 -2.43 14.67
N ALA A 18 -10.80 -2.44 15.91
CA ALA A 18 -11.00 -1.35 16.86
C ALA A 18 -9.73 -1.08 17.67
N TYR A 19 -9.56 0.13 18.09
CA TYR A 19 -8.59 0.58 19.10
C TYR A 19 -9.37 0.87 20.40
N GLY A 20 -9.36 -0.08 21.33
CA GLY A 20 -10.21 0.00 22.51
C GLY A 20 -11.70 0.13 22.12
N PRO A 21 -12.45 1.15 22.60
CA PRO A 21 -13.86 1.32 22.26
C PRO A 21 -14.12 1.90 20.86
N ILE A 22 -13.08 2.32 20.14
CA ILE A 22 -13.24 3.04 18.87
C ILE A 22 -13.10 2.06 17.70
N LYS A 23 -14.21 1.74 17.01
CA LYS A 23 -14.20 0.98 15.77
C LYS A 23 -13.62 1.83 14.63
N ALA A 24 -12.43 1.45 14.16
CA ALA A 24 -11.74 2.12 13.07
C ALA A 24 -12.21 1.63 11.69
N ILE A 25 -12.44 0.32 11.55
CA ILE A 25 -13.03 -0.28 10.33
C ILE A 25 -14.27 -1.11 10.70
N ARG A 26 -15.26 -1.14 9.78
CA ARG A 26 -16.63 -1.52 10.07
C ARG A 26 -17.22 -2.38 8.95
N GLY A 27 -16.72 -3.61 8.82
CA GLY A 27 -17.18 -4.54 7.80
C GLY A 27 -16.56 -4.26 6.42
N VAL A 28 -15.23 -4.11 6.40
CA VAL A 28 -14.48 -3.91 5.15
C VAL A 28 -14.30 -5.26 4.44
N SER A 29 -14.62 -5.26 3.14
CA SER A 29 -14.34 -6.38 2.23
C SER A 29 -13.58 -5.85 1.03
N LEU A 30 -12.51 -6.54 0.64
CA LEU A 30 -11.74 -6.25 -0.58
C LEU A 30 -11.02 -7.51 -1.09
N LYS A 31 -10.65 -7.49 -2.35
CA LYS A 31 -9.87 -8.56 -2.98
C LYS A 31 -8.71 -7.94 -3.76
N VAL A 32 -7.57 -8.63 -3.78
CA VAL A 32 -6.42 -8.25 -4.60
C VAL A 32 -6.01 -9.45 -5.44
N ARG A 33 -5.91 -9.25 -6.75
CA ARG A 33 -5.48 -10.32 -7.67
C ARG A 33 -3.97 -10.40 -7.75
N GLN A 34 -3.47 -11.56 -8.11
CA GLN A 34 -2.04 -11.75 -8.31
C GLN A 34 -1.51 -10.85 -9.43
N GLY A 35 -0.39 -10.16 -9.19
CA GLY A 35 0.23 -9.23 -10.11
C GLY A 35 -0.49 -7.89 -10.29
N GLU A 36 -1.60 -7.65 -9.58
CA GLU A 36 -2.36 -6.40 -9.61
C GLU A 36 -1.76 -5.36 -8.66
N ILE A 37 -1.85 -4.09 -9.04
CA ILE A 37 -1.73 -2.97 -8.10
C ILE A 37 -3.14 -2.54 -7.72
N ALA A 38 -3.55 -2.81 -6.47
CA ALA A 38 -4.80 -2.31 -5.91
C ALA A 38 -4.56 -1.12 -4.98
N THR A 39 -5.52 -0.19 -4.89
CA THR A 39 -5.43 0.95 -3.98
C THR A 39 -6.66 1.12 -3.11
N VAL A 40 -6.45 1.55 -1.86
CA VAL A 40 -7.53 2.03 -0.98
C VAL A 40 -7.35 3.53 -0.77
N LEU A 41 -8.30 4.29 -1.31
CA LEU A 41 -8.36 5.74 -1.19
C LEU A 41 -9.22 6.15 0.00
N GLY A 42 -8.82 7.20 0.69
CA GLY A 42 -9.62 7.76 1.78
C GLY A 42 -8.93 8.94 2.44
N SER A 43 -9.72 9.78 3.12
CA SER A 43 -9.20 10.87 3.94
C SER A 43 -8.42 10.36 5.15
N ASN A 44 -7.69 11.26 5.83
CA ASN A 44 -7.05 10.93 7.10
C ASN A 44 -8.10 10.50 8.12
N GLY A 45 -7.80 9.44 8.88
CA GLY A 45 -8.73 8.86 9.84
C GLY A 45 -9.83 7.98 9.25
N ALA A 46 -9.87 7.75 7.93
CA ALA A 46 -10.86 6.85 7.31
C ALA A 46 -10.68 5.38 7.68
N GLY A 47 -9.49 4.97 8.17
CA GLY A 47 -9.17 3.60 8.54
C GLY A 47 -8.19 2.89 7.61
N LYS A 48 -7.52 3.60 6.69
CA LYS A 48 -6.60 3.03 5.69
C LYS A 48 -5.48 2.20 6.31
N SER A 49 -4.66 2.80 7.16
CA SER A 49 -3.57 2.11 7.88
C SER A 49 -4.09 0.98 8.78
N THR A 50 -5.31 1.12 9.32
CA THR A 50 -5.94 0.06 10.11
C THR A 50 -6.21 -1.18 9.27
N ILE A 51 -6.67 -1.03 8.02
CA ILE A 51 -6.84 -2.17 7.09
C ILE A 51 -5.50 -2.89 6.91
N LEU A 52 -4.42 -2.17 6.60
CA LEU A 52 -3.11 -2.79 6.39
C LEU A 52 -2.55 -3.45 7.65
N LYS A 53 -2.70 -2.80 8.82
CA LYS A 53 -2.30 -3.38 10.12
C LYS A 53 -3.08 -4.64 10.43
N THR A 54 -4.37 -4.69 10.08
CA THR A 54 -5.19 -5.89 10.29
C THR A 54 -4.77 -7.02 9.34
N ILE A 55 -4.47 -6.72 8.07
CA ILE A 55 -4.00 -7.72 7.10
C ILE A 55 -2.62 -8.27 7.51
N SER A 56 -1.72 -7.43 8.02
CA SER A 56 -0.36 -7.81 8.42
C SER A 56 -0.26 -8.44 9.83
N GLY A 57 -1.40 -8.62 10.54
CA GLY A 57 -1.42 -9.22 11.88
C GLY A 57 -0.94 -8.32 13.01
N VAL A 58 -0.67 -7.02 12.72
CA VAL A 58 -0.29 -6.02 13.75
C VAL A 58 -1.49 -5.64 14.61
N LEU A 59 -2.70 -5.80 14.09
CA LEU A 59 -3.95 -5.56 14.78
C LEU A 59 -4.93 -6.70 14.50
N ASP A 60 -5.42 -7.35 15.54
CA ASP A 60 -6.39 -8.43 15.39
C ASP A 60 -7.77 -7.89 14.96
N PRO A 61 -8.43 -8.52 13.97
CA PRO A 61 -9.81 -8.19 13.66
C PRO A 61 -10.73 -8.68 14.77
N THR A 62 -11.73 -7.86 15.12
CA THR A 62 -12.80 -8.28 16.05
C THR A 62 -13.88 -9.10 15.35
N ARG A 63 -13.91 -9.07 14.00
CA ARG A 63 -14.86 -9.80 13.16
C ARG A 63 -14.31 -9.95 11.74
N GLY A 64 -14.84 -10.93 11.01
CA GLY A 64 -14.49 -11.20 9.62
C GLY A 64 -13.30 -12.13 9.49
N SER A 65 -12.78 -12.28 8.27
CA SER A 65 -11.67 -13.17 7.97
C SER A 65 -10.77 -12.61 6.88
N ILE A 66 -9.52 -13.07 6.86
CA ILE A 66 -8.51 -12.69 5.87
C ILE A 66 -7.87 -13.96 5.35
N SER A 67 -7.88 -14.16 4.05
CA SER A 67 -7.14 -15.26 3.42
C SER A 67 -6.09 -14.74 2.44
N PHE A 68 -4.92 -15.34 2.47
CA PHE A 68 -3.80 -15.05 1.58
C PHE A 68 -3.33 -16.33 0.90
N LYS A 69 -3.25 -16.36 -0.42
CA LYS A 69 -2.96 -17.58 -1.21
C LYS A 69 -3.91 -18.75 -0.87
N GLY A 70 -5.17 -18.45 -0.57
CA GLY A 70 -6.17 -19.44 -0.19
C GLY A 70 -6.06 -19.98 1.25
N ALA A 71 -5.03 -19.59 2.01
CA ALA A 71 -4.87 -19.93 3.42
C ALA A 71 -5.44 -18.83 4.33
N ASP A 72 -6.13 -19.22 5.40
CA ASP A 72 -6.58 -18.27 6.44
C ASP A 72 -5.38 -17.75 7.22
N ILE A 73 -5.26 -16.40 7.30
CA ILE A 73 -4.24 -15.69 8.07
C ILE A 73 -4.84 -14.78 9.15
N THR A 74 -6.12 -14.93 9.43
CA THR A 74 -6.86 -14.09 10.38
C THR A 74 -6.27 -14.17 11.79
N GLY A 75 -5.78 -13.04 12.33
CA GLY A 75 -5.18 -13.00 13.67
C GLY A 75 -3.88 -13.79 13.81
N HIS A 76 -3.23 -14.15 12.70
CA HIS A 76 -1.92 -14.79 12.75
C HIS A 76 -0.83 -13.82 13.19
N ASP A 77 0.20 -14.36 13.83
CA ASP A 77 1.41 -13.63 14.20
C ASP A 77 2.06 -12.96 12.97
N PRO A 78 2.46 -11.66 13.07
CA PRO A 78 3.06 -10.93 11.94
C PRO A 78 4.26 -11.62 11.31
N ALA A 79 5.10 -12.29 12.12
CA ALA A 79 6.26 -13.00 11.58
C ALA A 79 5.86 -14.24 10.75
N ALA A 80 4.74 -14.91 11.09
CA ALA A 80 4.19 -15.98 10.28
C ALA A 80 3.65 -15.45 8.95
N ILE A 81 2.96 -14.31 8.98
CA ILE A 81 2.43 -13.64 7.78
C ILE A 81 3.57 -13.21 6.84
N VAL A 82 4.65 -12.62 7.38
CA VAL A 82 5.82 -12.28 6.57
C VAL A 82 6.45 -13.52 5.93
N ARG A 83 6.57 -14.64 6.65
CA ARG A 83 7.10 -15.89 6.10
C ARG A 83 6.20 -16.49 5.01
N SER A 84 4.90 -16.20 5.01
CA SER A 84 3.99 -16.63 3.95
C SER A 84 4.15 -15.84 2.64
N GLY A 85 4.94 -14.76 2.66
CA GLY A 85 5.24 -13.93 1.48
C GLY A 85 4.48 -12.59 1.43
N LEU A 86 3.98 -12.09 2.56
CA LEU A 86 3.35 -10.78 2.66
C LEU A 86 4.28 -9.82 3.41
N ALA A 87 4.68 -8.71 2.78
CA ALA A 87 5.49 -7.67 3.40
C ALA A 87 4.67 -6.41 3.63
N HIS A 88 4.93 -5.69 4.73
CA HIS A 88 4.29 -4.43 5.06
C HIS A 88 5.32 -3.32 5.20
N VAL A 89 5.12 -2.24 4.45
CA VAL A 89 5.84 -0.96 4.56
C VAL A 89 4.91 0.02 5.26
N PRO A 90 5.08 0.24 6.58
CA PRO A 90 4.20 1.10 7.34
C PRO A 90 4.43 2.58 7.06
N GLU A 91 3.46 3.41 7.42
CA GLU A 91 3.62 4.86 7.51
C GLU A 91 4.80 5.20 8.45
N GLY A 92 5.53 6.27 8.15
CA GLY A 92 6.65 6.69 9.01
C GLY A 92 8.01 6.06 8.67
N ARG A 93 8.09 5.23 7.61
CA ARG A 93 9.32 4.68 7.02
C ARG A 93 9.98 3.57 7.83
N GLU A 94 10.00 3.66 9.16
CA GLU A 94 10.48 2.66 10.14
C GLU A 94 11.80 1.96 9.75
N VAL A 95 12.80 2.73 9.28
CA VAL A 95 14.15 2.21 9.05
C VAL A 95 14.86 1.96 10.38
N PHE A 96 15.88 1.10 10.40
CA PHE A 96 16.77 0.95 11.55
C PHE A 96 17.83 2.07 11.50
N PRO A 97 17.71 3.15 12.27
CA PRO A 97 18.47 4.38 12.04
C PRO A 97 19.97 4.26 12.32
N LEU A 98 20.36 3.34 13.21
CA LEU A 98 21.75 3.07 13.59
C LEU A 98 22.41 1.97 12.76
N LEU A 99 21.69 1.36 11.84
CA LEU A 99 22.23 0.40 10.88
C LEU A 99 22.52 1.11 9.56
N SER A 100 23.54 0.63 8.86
CA SER A 100 23.84 1.11 7.50
C SER A 100 22.68 0.83 6.54
N VAL A 101 22.65 1.52 5.40
CA VAL A 101 21.70 1.22 4.32
C VAL A 101 21.79 -0.26 3.92
N LYS A 102 23.01 -0.77 3.73
CA LYS A 102 23.23 -2.18 3.37
C LYS A 102 22.71 -3.14 4.44
N ASP A 103 22.95 -2.86 5.72
CA ASP A 103 22.47 -3.70 6.81
C ASP A 103 20.93 -3.67 6.92
N ASN A 104 20.32 -2.52 6.71
CA ASN A 104 18.85 -2.43 6.59
C ASN A 104 18.31 -3.34 5.49
N LEU A 105 18.95 -3.38 4.32
CA LEU A 105 18.55 -4.29 3.23
C LEU A 105 18.72 -5.76 3.65
N LEU A 106 19.83 -6.11 4.26
CA LEU A 106 20.08 -7.48 4.75
C LEU A 106 19.06 -7.90 5.81
N MET A 107 18.63 -6.98 6.69
CA MET A 107 17.53 -7.25 7.63
C MET A 107 16.22 -7.61 6.92
N GLY A 108 15.94 -7.03 5.75
CA GLY A 108 14.80 -7.42 4.92
C GLY A 108 14.85 -8.86 4.40
N ALA A 109 16.05 -9.41 4.26
CA ALA A 109 16.28 -10.79 3.83
C ALA A 109 16.40 -11.79 4.99
N TYR A 110 16.07 -11.39 6.23
CA TYR A 110 16.29 -12.20 7.44
C TYR A 110 15.67 -13.61 7.39
N THR A 111 14.54 -13.77 6.70
CA THR A 111 13.85 -15.07 6.57
C THR A 111 14.46 -15.98 5.50
N ARG A 112 15.50 -15.53 4.77
CA ARG A 112 16.06 -16.21 3.59
C ARG A 112 17.42 -16.84 3.91
N ASN A 113 17.68 -17.97 3.23
CA ASN A 113 18.95 -18.70 3.36
C ASN A 113 19.76 -18.72 2.05
N ASP A 114 19.22 -18.18 0.94
CA ASP A 114 19.83 -18.17 -0.39
C ASP A 114 20.77 -16.97 -0.58
N LYS A 115 21.99 -17.05 -0.05
CA LYS A 115 22.97 -15.95 -0.06
C LYS A 115 23.20 -15.33 -1.44
N ASP A 116 23.31 -16.14 -2.48
CA ASP A 116 23.48 -15.66 -3.86
C ASP A 116 22.24 -14.94 -4.38
N GLY A 117 21.05 -15.39 -3.98
CA GLY A 117 19.80 -14.71 -4.29
C GLY A 117 19.68 -13.37 -3.57
N VAL A 118 20.08 -13.30 -2.31
CA VAL A 118 20.12 -12.05 -1.55
C VAL A 118 21.07 -11.05 -2.20
N ALA A 119 22.26 -11.48 -2.62
CA ALA A 119 23.21 -10.60 -3.31
C ALA A 119 22.64 -10.05 -4.62
N ARG A 120 22.01 -10.89 -5.44
CA ARG A 120 21.34 -10.45 -6.69
C ARG A 120 20.21 -9.45 -6.42
N ASP A 121 19.42 -9.65 -5.35
CA ASP A 121 18.34 -8.74 -5.01
C ASP A 121 18.85 -7.39 -4.50
N ILE A 122 19.98 -7.34 -3.80
CA ILE A 122 20.63 -6.07 -3.42
C ILE A 122 21.02 -5.28 -4.68
N GLU A 123 21.66 -5.92 -5.67
CA GLU A 123 22.01 -5.26 -6.94
C GLU A 123 20.77 -4.75 -7.67
N GLN A 124 19.69 -5.53 -7.68
CA GLN A 124 18.44 -5.09 -8.29
C GLN A 124 17.79 -3.91 -7.54
N VAL A 125 17.83 -3.89 -6.20
CA VAL A 125 17.41 -2.75 -5.39
C VAL A 125 18.22 -1.50 -5.74
N TYR A 126 19.53 -1.63 -5.90
CA TYR A 126 20.39 -0.52 -6.31
C TYR A 126 20.09 -0.05 -7.74
N ALA A 127 19.65 -0.94 -8.63
CA ALA A 127 19.17 -0.54 -9.97
C ALA A 127 17.83 0.21 -9.93
N TYR A 128 16.96 -0.03 -8.92
CA TYR A 128 15.76 0.77 -8.68
C TYR A 128 16.09 2.11 -8.00
N PHE A 129 17.00 2.09 -7.05
CA PHE A 129 17.35 3.23 -6.19
C PHE A 129 18.88 3.44 -6.13
N PRO A 130 19.51 4.00 -7.17
CA PRO A 130 20.97 4.17 -7.23
C PRO A 130 21.57 4.93 -6.04
N ILE A 131 20.82 5.88 -5.49
CA ILE A 131 21.23 6.64 -4.30
C ILE A 131 21.48 5.78 -3.08
N LEU A 132 20.79 4.62 -2.95
CA LEU A 132 21.02 3.68 -1.86
C LEU A 132 22.37 2.95 -2.00
N GLN A 133 22.82 2.71 -3.25
CA GLN A 133 24.14 2.15 -3.52
C GLN A 133 25.24 3.16 -3.15
N GLU A 134 25.09 4.41 -3.59
CA GLU A 134 26.04 5.48 -3.27
C GLU A 134 26.24 5.68 -1.76
N ARG A 135 25.17 5.41 -0.99
CA ARG A 135 25.11 5.60 0.48
C ARG A 135 25.07 4.29 1.26
N GLN A 136 25.50 3.16 0.66
CA GLN A 136 25.33 1.84 1.24
C GLN A 136 25.96 1.66 2.62
N ALA A 137 27.06 2.37 2.92
CA ALA A 137 27.78 2.35 4.19
C ALA A 137 27.29 3.44 5.19
N GLN A 138 26.38 4.31 4.77
CA GLN A 138 25.87 5.38 5.61
C GLN A 138 24.77 4.87 6.53
N ASP A 139 24.73 5.39 7.78
CA ASP A 139 23.64 5.11 8.71
C ASP A 139 22.30 5.61 8.16
N ALA A 140 21.28 4.76 8.22
CA ALA A 140 19.98 5.05 7.64
C ALA A 140 19.29 6.27 8.28
N GLY A 141 19.60 6.57 9.54
CA GLY A 141 19.09 7.76 10.23
C GLY A 141 19.57 9.08 9.63
N LEU A 142 20.68 9.08 8.89
CA LEU A 142 21.24 10.27 8.24
C LEU A 142 20.73 10.49 6.82
N LEU A 143 19.90 9.60 6.31
CA LEU A 143 19.24 9.74 5.01
C LEU A 143 18.14 10.80 5.06
N SER A 144 17.88 11.46 3.93
CA SER A 144 16.68 12.29 3.78
C SER A 144 15.42 11.45 3.91
N GLY A 145 14.31 12.08 4.25
CA GLY A 145 13.04 11.35 4.40
C GLY A 145 12.61 10.55 3.17
N GLY A 146 12.89 11.04 1.97
CA GLY A 146 12.60 10.29 0.75
C GLY A 146 13.54 9.11 0.54
N GLN A 147 14.82 9.26 0.88
CA GLN A 147 15.78 8.15 0.81
C GLN A 147 15.43 7.07 1.85
N GLN A 148 14.94 7.46 3.03
CA GLN A 148 14.42 6.50 4.02
C GLN A 148 13.19 5.76 3.51
N GLN A 149 12.30 6.43 2.76
CA GLN A 149 11.16 5.78 2.12
C GLN A 149 11.61 4.78 1.05
N MET A 150 12.57 5.15 0.21
CA MET A 150 13.19 4.23 -0.76
C MET A 150 13.79 3.02 -0.06
N LEU A 151 14.51 3.22 1.04
CA LEU A 151 15.12 2.15 1.83
C LEU A 151 14.06 1.24 2.47
N SER A 152 12.96 1.79 2.99
CA SER A 152 11.87 1.01 3.58
C SER A 152 11.19 0.09 2.55
N ILE A 153 10.87 0.62 1.36
CA ILE A 153 10.35 -0.18 0.24
C ILE A 153 11.36 -1.24 -0.19
N SER A 154 12.63 -0.87 -0.31
CA SER A 154 13.72 -1.78 -0.69
C SER A 154 13.89 -2.92 0.30
N ARG A 155 13.82 -2.63 1.60
CA ARG A 155 13.88 -3.64 2.65
C ARG A 155 12.73 -4.65 2.55
N ALA A 156 11.52 -4.20 2.22
CA ALA A 156 10.39 -5.10 1.97
C ALA A 156 10.64 -6.01 0.76
N LEU A 157 11.22 -5.48 -0.32
CA LEU A 157 11.56 -6.26 -1.53
C LEU A 157 12.59 -7.37 -1.27
N MET A 158 13.49 -7.19 -0.30
CA MET A 158 14.50 -8.18 0.04
C MET A 158 13.92 -9.50 0.56
N ALA A 159 12.69 -9.48 1.10
CA ALA A 159 11.97 -10.70 1.50
C ALA A 159 11.43 -11.51 0.30
N ARG A 160 11.50 -11.00 -0.93
CA ARG A 160 10.82 -11.53 -2.14
C ARG A 160 9.34 -11.81 -1.90
N PRO A 161 8.57 -10.80 -1.51
CA PRO A 161 7.18 -11.00 -1.19
C PRO A 161 6.33 -11.22 -2.45
N ASP A 162 5.25 -11.99 -2.31
CA ASP A 162 4.20 -12.10 -3.33
C ASP A 162 3.24 -10.90 -3.25
N LEU A 163 3.06 -10.32 -2.05
CA LEU A 163 2.25 -9.14 -1.78
C LEU A 163 3.02 -8.13 -0.93
N ILE A 164 3.05 -6.86 -1.37
CA ILE A 164 3.54 -5.73 -0.58
C ILE A 164 2.36 -4.84 -0.21
N LEU A 165 2.22 -4.55 1.08
CA LEU A 165 1.34 -3.52 1.61
C LEU A 165 2.13 -2.21 1.75
N LEU A 166 1.67 -1.12 1.13
CA LEU A 166 2.29 0.20 1.21
C LEU A 166 1.35 1.20 1.90
N ASP A 167 1.77 1.71 3.04
CA ASP A 167 0.99 2.68 3.84
C ASP A 167 1.47 4.10 3.57
N GLU A 168 0.69 4.87 2.81
CA GLU A 168 0.93 6.26 2.42
C GLU A 168 2.38 6.53 1.96
N PRO A 169 2.88 5.82 0.93
CA PRO A 169 4.28 5.92 0.51
C PRO A 169 4.70 7.32 0.04
N SER A 170 3.74 8.21 -0.24
CA SER A 170 3.99 9.59 -0.66
C SER A 170 4.02 10.62 0.47
N LEU A 171 3.66 10.23 1.70
CA LEU A 171 3.46 11.17 2.80
C LEU A 171 4.75 11.95 3.15
N GLY A 172 4.64 13.28 3.19
CA GLY A 172 5.74 14.17 3.54
C GLY A 172 6.88 14.23 2.52
N LEU A 173 6.62 13.83 1.27
CA LEU A 173 7.59 13.91 0.17
C LEU A 173 7.30 15.08 -0.76
N SER A 174 8.34 15.55 -1.45
CA SER A 174 8.15 16.53 -2.52
C SER A 174 7.41 15.91 -3.72
N PRO A 175 6.67 16.69 -4.51
CA PRO A 175 5.93 16.16 -5.67
C PRO A 175 6.81 15.40 -6.66
N LYS A 176 8.06 15.82 -6.87
CA LYS A 176 9.02 15.14 -7.75
C LYS A 176 9.34 13.73 -7.20
N LEU A 177 9.62 13.64 -5.91
CA LEU A 177 10.02 12.39 -5.27
C LEU A 177 8.83 11.42 -5.15
N THR A 178 7.63 11.95 -4.88
CA THR A 178 6.39 11.17 -4.92
C THR A 178 6.22 10.51 -6.28
N LYS A 179 6.36 11.26 -7.37
CA LYS A 179 6.26 10.73 -8.73
C LYS A 179 7.29 9.62 -8.98
N GLU A 180 8.54 9.85 -8.61
CA GLU A 180 9.64 8.88 -8.74
C GLU A 180 9.32 7.56 -8.00
N ILE A 181 8.85 7.63 -6.74
CA ILE A 181 8.49 6.45 -5.97
C ILE A 181 7.35 5.68 -6.63
N PHE A 182 6.30 6.34 -7.11
CA PHE A 182 5.20 5.67 -7.79
C PHE A 182 5.62 5.03 -9.11
N GLU A 183 6.47 5.69 -9.90
CA GLU A 183 7.06 5.11 -11.12
C GLU A 183 7.85 3.83 -10.80
N ILE A 184 8.62 3.83 -9.72
CA ILE A 184 9.38 2.66 -9.28
C ILE A 184 8.44 1.56 -8.76
N VAL A 185 7.39 1.89 -8.00
CA VAL A 185 6.38 0.92 -7.54
C VAL A 185 5.72 0.21 -8.72
N VAL A 186 5.32 0.95 -9.75
CA VAL A 186 4.76 0.38 -11.00
C VAL A 186 5.80 -0.48 -11.73
N ARG A 187 7.06 -0.04 -11.78
CA ARG A 187 8.17 -0.78 -12.39
C ARG A 187 8.44 -2.10 -11.66
N ILE A 188 8.46 -2.10 -10.33
CA ILE A 188 8.62 -3.31 -9.50
C ILE A 188 7.49 -4.31 -9.80
N ASN A 189 6.24 -3.85 -9.82
CA ASN A 189 5.10 -4.71 -10.15
C ASN A 189 5.27 -5.35 -11.54
N ARG A 190 5.59 -4.56 -12.56
CA ARG A 190 5.73 -5.04 -13.96
C ARG A 190 6.90 -6.00 -14.16
N GLU A 191 8.05 -5.71 -13.55
CA GLU A 191 9.29 -6.49 -13.75
C GLU A 191 9.31 -7.77 -12.91
N ARG A 192 8.73 -7.74 -11.71
CA ARG A 192 8.77 -8.86 -10.76
C ARG A 192 7.44 -9.62 -10.64
N GLY A 193 6.35 -9.08 -11.16
CA GLY A 193 5.01 -9.63 -10.94
C GLY A 193 4.53 -9.50 -9.49
N THR A 194 5.21 -8.70 -8.66
CA THR A 194 4.85 -8.53 -7.25
C THR A 194 3.51 -7.83 -7.14
N THR A 195 2.57 -8.43 -6.42
CA THR A 195 1.26 -7.81 -6.13
C THR A 195 1.42 -6.67 -5.14
N ILE A 196 0.67 -5.60 -5.29
CA ILE A 196 0.79 -4.43 -4.42
C ILE A 196 -0.60 -3.98 -3.97
N LEU A 197 -0.79 -3.82 -2.67
CA LEU A 197 -1.91 -3.10 -2.09
C LEU A 197 -1.39 -1.83 -1.44
N LEU A 198 -1.73 -0.68 -2.01
CA LEU A 198 -1.32 0.60 -1.46
C LEU A 198 -2.52 1.35 -0.88
N VAL A 199 -2.32 2.06 0.20
CA VAL A 199 -3.30 3.01 0.73
C VAL A 199 -2.76 4.42 0.59
N GLU A 200 -3.60 5.36 0.16
CA GLU A 200 -3.18 6.72 -0.17
C GLU A 200 -4.30 7.74 0.09
N GLN A 201 -3.86 8.94 0.44
CA GLN A 201 -4.72 10.11 0.43
C GLN A 201 -4.67 10.83 -0.92
N ASN A 202 -3.52 10.79 -1.60
CA ASN A 202 -3.33 11.40 -2.93
C ASN A 202 -3.97 10.53 -4.02
N ALA A 203 -5.28 10.74 -4.23
CA ALA A 203 -6.05 9.96 -5.18
C ALA A 203 -5.52 10.02 -6.61
N ASN A 204 -4.98 11.18 -7.04
CA ASN A 204 -4.45 11.33 -8.38
C ASN A 204 -3.26 10.38 -8.63
N MET A 205 -2.31 10.35 -7.70
CA MET A 205 -1.14 9.47 -7.82
C MET A 205 -1.56 8.00 -7.75
N ALA A 206 -2.40 7.65 -6.78
CA ALA A 206 -2.85 6.29 -6.56
C ALA A 206 -3.65 5.73 -7.75
N LEU A 207 -4.64 6.47 -8.26
CA LEU A 207 -5.47 6.05 -9.39
C LEU A 207 -4.70 5.97 -10.73
N ASN A 208 -3.57 6.69 -10.85
CA ASN A 208 -2.71 6.59 -12.04
C ASN A 208 -1.76 5.40 -11.98
N ALA A 209 -1.43 4.92 -10.79
CA ALA A 209 -0.51 3.81 -10.59
C ALA A 209 -1.20 2.45 -10.46
N ALA A 210 -2.46 2.43 -9.99
CA ALA A 210 -3.19 1.22 -9.67
C ALA A 210 -4.17 0.79 -10.78
N ASP A 211 -4.47 -0.51 -10.80
CA ASP A 211 -5.43 -1.14 -11.72
C ASP A 211 -6.86 -1.09 -11.15
N TYR A 212 -7.00 -1.36 -9.84
CA TYR A 212 -8.28 -1.42 -9.14
C TYR A 212 -8.27 -0.54 -7.88
N GLY A 213 -9.39 0.11 -7.57
CA GLY A 213 -9.48 1.05 -6.46
C GLY A 213 -10.70 0.80 -5.57
N TYR A 214 -10.48 0.98 -4.29
CA TYR A 214 -11.49 0.99 -3.23
C TYR A 214 -11.53 2.37 -2.59
N VAL A 215 -12.70 2.93 -2.38
CA VAL A 215 -12.90 4.21 -1.69
C VAL A 215 -13.41 3.94 -0.29
N LEU A 216 -12.61 4.36 0.71
CA LEU A 216 -12.87 4.14 2.12
C LEU A 216 -13.36 5.43 2.78
N GLU A 217 -14.53 5.40 3.41
CA GLU A 217 -15.07 6.48 4.23
C GLU A 217 -15.61 5.96 5.57
N ASN A 218 -15.21 6.59 6.66
CA ASN A 218 -15.69 6.26 8.01
C ASN A 218 -15.61 4.76 8.34
N GLY A 219 -14.51 4.10 7.89
CA GLY A 219 -14.26 2.69 8.13
C GLY A 219 -15.06 1.72 7.25
N ARG A 220 -15.66 2.18 6.13
CA ARG A 220 -16.41 1.36 5.18
C ARG A 220 -15.97 1.59 3.75
N ILE A 221 -15.93 0.55 2.95
CA ILE A 221 -15.83 0.71 1.49
C ILE A 221 -17.17 1.24 0.98
N VAL A 222 -17.15 2.40 0.34
CA VAL A 222 -18.34 3.07 -0.21
C VAL A 222 -18.42 2.97 -1.73
N MET A 223 -17.29 2.69 -2.38
CA MET A 223 -17.20 2.53 -3.82
C MET A 223 -15.99 1.66 -4.16
N GLU A 224 -16.10 0.87 -5.20
CA GLU A 224 -15.00 0.12 -5.79
C GLU A 224 -15.19 -0.01 -7.30
N ASP A 225 -14.11 0.04 -8.05
CA ASP A 225 -14.11 -0.17 -9.48
C ASP A 225 -12.66 -0.21 -10.02
N ARG A 226 -12.48 -0.48 -11.31
CA ARG A 226 -11.21 -0.24 -12.00
C ARG A 226 -10.84 1.24 -11.90
N CYS A 227 -9.57 1.52 -11.70
CA CYS A 227 -9.11 2.90 -11.51
C CYS A 227 -9.44 3.82 -12.71
N GLU A 228 -9.47 3.29 -13.93
CA GLU A 228 -9.93 4.00 -15.13
C GLU A 228 -11.35 4.52 -14.96
N VAL A 229 -12.26 3.66 -14.47
CA VAL A 229 -13.68 3.99 -14.26
C VAL A 229 -13.85 4.96 -13.07
N LEU A 230 -13.10 4.73 -11.99
CA LEU A 230 -13.15 5.63 -10.82
C LEU A 230 -12.75 7.07 -11.16
N ARG A 231 -11.76 7.26 -12.04
CA ARG A 231 -11.33 8.61 -12.48
C ARG A 231 -12.41 9.40 -13.22
N GLU A 232 -13.34 8.70 -13.87
CA GLU A 232 -14.43 9.33 -14.61
C GLU A 232 -15.65 9.66 -13.75
N LYS A 233 -15.74 9.11 -12.52
CA LYS A 233 -16.88 9.34 -11.62
C LYS A 233 -16.83 10.76 -11.05
N ASP A 234 -17.92 11.50 -11.15
CA ASP A 234 -18.03 12.90 -10.71
C ASP A 234 -17.65 13.09 -9.24
N ASP A 235 -18.12 12.19 -8.36
CA ASP A 235 -17.80 12.23 -6.94
C ASP A 235 -16.28 12.08 -6.68
N ILE A 236 -15.58 11.23 -7.43
CA ILE A 236 -14.12 11.08 -7.33
C ILE A 236 -13.43 12.34 -7.85
N ARG A 237 -13.88 12.88 -8.98
CA ARG A 237 -13.34 14.10 -9.58
C ARG A 237 -13.49 15.31 -8.66
N GLU A 238 -14.66 15.48 -8.05
CA GLU A 238 -14.94 16.63 -7.19
C GLU A 238 -14.27 16.50 -5.81
N PHE A 239 -14.42 15.34 -5.13
CA PHE A 239 -14.01 15.20 -3.74
C PHE A 239 -12.57 14.73 -3.53
N TYR A 240 -12.00 14.00 -4.48
CA TYR A 240 -10.66 13.41 -4.36
C TYR A 240 -9.63 13.98 -5.35
N LEU A 241 -10.05 14.35 -6.58
CA LEU A 241 -9.13 14.92 -7.57
C LEU A 241 -9.14 16.47 -7.58
N GLY A 242 -10.04 17.09 -6.83
CA GLY A 242 -10.14 18.57 -6.74
C GLY A 242 -10.57 19.21 -8.07
N MET A 243 -11.05 18.44 -9.04
CA MET A 243 -11.56 18.93 -10.32
C MET A 243 -12.96 19.51 -10.08
N LYS A 244 -13.07 20.82 -10.20
CA LYS A 244 -14.37 21.51 -10.14
C LYS A 244 -14.94 21.54 -11.54
N ASP A 245 -16.14 20.98 -11.73
CA ASP A 245 -16.91 21.32 -12.92
C ASP A 245 -17.05 22.84 -12.98
N ALA A 246 -16.77 23.43 -14.14
CA ALA A 246 -17.00 24.85 -14.41
C ALA A 246 -18.52 25.12 -14.52
N GLY A 247 -19.26 24.73 -13.47
CA GLY A 247 -20.68 24.91 -13.35
C GLY A 247 -20.99 26.35 -12.93
N VAL A 248 -21.86 26.98 -13.69
CA VAL A 248 -22.53 28.27 -13.56
C VAL A 248 -22.30 28.96 -12.21
N ARG A 249 -21.65 30.14 -12.26
CA ARG A 249 -21.57 31.09 -11.14
C ARG A 249 -22.96 31.31 -10.55
N GLY A 250 -23.24 30.75 -9.36
CA GLY A 250 -24.48 31.11 -8.63
C GLY A 250 -25.08 30.03 -7.73
N GLU A 251 -24.79 28.78 -7.84
CA GLU A 251 -25.33 27.75 -6.95
C GLU A 251 -24.52 27.60 -5.66
N ARG A 252 -25.24 27.69 -4.52
CA ARG A 252 -24.60 27.59 -3.19
C ARG A 252 -24.05 26.19 -2.95
N ARG A 253 -22.70 26.06 -2.86
CA ARG A 253 -21.85 24.85 -2.77
C ARG A 253 -22.20 23.84 -1.67
N TRP A 254 -23.02 24.16 -0.69
CA TRP A 254 -23.27 23.32 0.48
C TRP A 254 -24.40 22.28 0.30
N LYS A 255 -24.96 22.13 -0.91
CA LYS A 255 -26.10 21.23 -1.19
C LYS A 255 -25.77 19.98 -2.00
N LYS A 256 -24.57 19.81 -2.59
CA LYS A 256 -24.25 18.55 -3.25
C LYS A 256 -23.89 17.51 -2.18
N LYS A 257 -24.77 16.52 -1.97
CA LYS A 257 -24.48 15.32 -1.18
C LYS A 257 -23.76 14.31 -2.05
N LYS A 258 -22.80 13.58 -1.48
CA LYS A 258 -22.18 12.43 -2.16
C LYS A 258 -23.27 11.41 -2.51
N THR A 259 -23.15 10.77 -3.69
CA THR A 259 -24.21 9.86 -4.21
C THR A 259 -24.36 8.59 -3.38
N TRP A 260 -23.37 8.22 -2.58
CA TRP A 260 -23.38 7.04 -1.69
C TRP A 260 -23.72 7.34 -0.22
N ARG A 261 -24.30 8.48 0.08
CA ARG A 261 -24.81 8.81 1.42
C ARG A 261 -26.30 8.56 1.52
#